data_86543f9b4e5dad2d690810b176247143
#
_entry.id   86543f9b4e5dad2d690810b176247143
#
_cell.length_a   1.000
_cell.length_b   1.000
_cell.length_c   1.000
_cell.angle_alpha   90.00
_cell.angle_beta   90.00
_cell.angle_gamma   90.00
#
_symmetry.space_group_name_H-M   'P 1'
#
loop_
_entity.id
_entity.type
_entity.pdbx_description
1 polymer ?
#
loop_
_entity_poly.entity_id
_entity_poly.type
_entity_poly.pdbx_seq_one_letter_code
_entity_poly.pdbx_strand_id
1 'polypeptide(L)'
;MIEKLKRIHYMFYASLVFMGFPFISILLGEVPYWHFFLALLFIASYLGILITENKKLIWICWLYLLAYVAGNTLFINANYFWFYFFISNLLVYHFEIRNFRSPYLWTVFLSQFLLFGVIFFKQNAMEYEWVFLIIIFFFTHAMTYGMVRIRMMEELKADHAKQNAQINLLLAENERHRIGRDLHDSLGHTFA
;
A
#
# COMPACT_ATOMS: atom_id res chain seq x y z
N MET A 1 18.69 -5.05 9.18
CA MET A 1 17.44 -5.77 8.89
C MET A 1 16.32 -5.40 9.87
N ILE A 2 16.48 -5.58 11.17
CA ILE A 2 15.47 -5.30 12.21
C ILE A 2 15.04 -3.82 12.23
N GLU A 3 15.96 -2.86 12.04
CA GLU A 3 15.63 -1.44 11.98
C GLU A 3 14.83 -1.04 10.73
N LYS A 4 15.07 -1.70 9.58
CA LYS A 4 14.23 -1.51 8.39
C LYS A 4 12.81 -2.01 8.62
N LEU A 5 12.65 -3.16 9.28
CA LEU A 5 11.32 -3.71 9.64
C LEU A 5 10.52 -2.78 10.55
N LYS A 6 11.17 -2.11 11.51
CA LYS A 6 10.50 -1.14 12.41
C LYS A 6 9.99 0.12 11.70
N ARG A 7 10.52 0.46 10.53
CA ARG A 7 10.08 1.62 9.71
C ARG A 7 8.97 1.28 8.71
N ILE A 8 8.62 -0.01 8.61
CA ILE A 8 7.57 -0.47 7.70
C ILE A 8 6.21 -0.03 8.25
N HIS A 9 5.38 0.53 7.36
CA HIS A 9 4.04 0.98 7.72
C HIS A 9 3.22 -0.18 8.30
N TYR A 10 2.49 0.06 9.39
CA TYR A 10 1.74 -0.97 10.13
C TYR A 10 0.75 -1.77 9.25
N MET A 11 0.23 -1.18 8.18
CA MET A 11 -0.68 -1.83 7.23
C MET A 11 -0.09 -3.09 6.58
N PHE A 12 1.24 -3.16 6.44
CA PHE A 12 1.89 -4.36 5.92
C PHE A 12 1.78 -5.54 6.87
N TYR A 13 1.86 -5.30 8.18
CA TYR A 13 1.70 -6.33 9.19
C TYR A 13 0.23 -6.71 9.36
N ALA A 14 -0.68 -5.73 9.35
CA ALA A 14 -2.11 -5.97 9.43
C ALA A 14 -2.61 -6.85 8.28
N SER A 15 -2.07 -6.65 7.07
CA SER A 15 -2.45 -7.48 5.92
C SER A 15 -2.08 -8.95 6.09
N LEU A 16 -1.00 -9.30 6.81
CA LEU A 16 -0.57 -10.69 7.02
C LEU A 16 -1.61 -11.54 7.77
N VAL A 17 -2.53 -10.93 8.52
CA VAL A 17 -3.64 -11.64 9.17
C VAL A 17 -4.50 -12.38 8.13
N PHE A 18 -4.66 -11.80 6.94
CA PHE A 18 -5.43 -12.44 5.86
C PHE A 18 -4.76 -13.70 5.29
N MET A 19 -3.47 -13.92 5.58
CA MET A 19 -2.80 -15.18 5.24
C MET A 19 -3.31 -16.38 6.06
N GLY A 20 -4.08 -16.13 7.10
CA GLY A 20 -4.83 -17.18 7.79
C GLY A 20 -5.78 -17.95 6.84
N PHE A 21 -6.35 -17.28 5.83
CA PHE A 21 -7.29 -17.92 4.90
C PHE A 21 -6.69 -19.12 4.16
N PRO A 22 -5.56 -19.03 3.41
CA PRO A 22 -4.99 -20.20 2.75
C PRO A 22 -4.58 -21.30 3.73
N PHE A 23 -4.09 -20.97 4.91
CA PHE A 23 -3.71 -21.98 5.91
C PHE A 23 -4.93 -22.72 6.47
N ILE A 24 -6.03 -22.00 6.73
CA ILE A 24 -7.29 -22.60 7.17
C ILE A 24 -7.86 -23.51 6.05
N SER A 25 -7.89 -23.06 4.80
CA SER A 25 -8.36 -23.87 3.67
C SER A 25 -7.54 -25.16 3.49
N ILE A 26 -6.23 -25.13 3.76
CA ILE A 26 -5.38 -26.33 3.76
C ILE A 26 -5.75 -27.27 4.92
N LEU A 27 -5.97 -26.74 6.12
CA LEU A 27 -6.34 -27.52 7.30
C LEU A 27 -7.72 -28.18 7.15
N LEU A 28 -8.64 -27.51 6.46
CA LEU A 28 -9.98 -28.04 6.16
C LEU A 28 -9.96 -29.07 4.99
N GLY A 29 -8.82 -29.28 4.36
CA GLY A 29 -8.69 -30.21 3.23
C GLY A 29 -9.28 -29.69 1.92
N GLU A 30 -9.65 -28.41 1.83
CA GLU A 30 -10.18 -27.76 0.62
C GLU A 30 -9.10 -27.59 -0.45
N VAL A 31 -7.84 -27.52 -0.02
CA VAL A 31 -6.67 -27.26 -0.86
C VAL A 31 -5.55 -28.25 -0.53
N PRO A 32 -4.82 -28.77 -1.55
CA PRO A 32 -3.73 -29.73 -1.34
C PRO A 32 -2.62 -29.19 -0.43
N TYR A 33 -1.99 -30.05 0.37
CA TYR A 33 -0.95 -29.68 1.34
C TYR A 33 0.28 -28.96 0.73
N TRP A 34 0.60 -29.19 -0.54
CA TRP A 34 1.70 -28.49 -1.22
C TRP A 34 1.47 -26.98 -1.37
N HIS A 35 0.20 -26.53 -1.33
CA HIS A 35 -0.15 -25.10 -1.30
C HIS A 35 0.43 -24.37 -0.08
N PHE A 36 0.75 -25.10 0.99
CA PHE A 36 1.43 -24.53 2.16
C PHE A 36 2.75 -23.86 1.76
N PHE A 37 3.54 -24.54 0.92
CA PHE A 37 4.82 -23.97 0.44
C PHE A 37 4.61 -22.74 -0.44
N LEU A 38 3.58 -22.74 -1.28
CA LEU A 38 3.26 -21.55 -2.10
C LEU A 38 2.81 -20.37 -1.23
N ALA A 39 2.00 -20.62 -0.19
CA ALA A 39 1.59 -19.58 0.74
C ALA A 39 2.78 -19.02 1.54
N LEU A 40 3.69 -19.86 2.00
CA LEU A 40 4.94 -19.42 2.64
C LEU A 40 5.82 -18.61 1.68
N LEU A 41 5.94 -19.03 0.44
CA LEU A 41 6.69 -18.31 -0.58
C LEU A 41 6.04 -16.96 -0.91
N PHE A 42 4.69 -16.86 -0.85
CA PHE A 42 3.97 -15.60 -0.98
C PHE A 42 4.36 -14.62 0.15
N ILE A 43 4.34 -15.08 1.41
CA ILE A 43 4.77 -14.28 2.56
C ILE A 43 6.23 -13.86 2.41
N ALA A 44 7.11 -14.80 2.05
CA ALA A 44 8.54 -14.52 1.87
C ALA A 44 8.78 -13.50 0.75
N SER A 45 8.05 -13.60 -0.36
CA SER A 45 8.13 -12.65 -1.48
C SER A 45 7.60 -11.27 -1.09
N TYR A 46 6.49 -11.22 -0.37
CA TYR A 46 5.90 -9.98 0.13
C TYR A 46 6.86 -9.24 1.08
N LEU A 47 7.40 -9.93 2.08
CA LEU A 47 8.39 -9.37 2.99
C LEU A 47 9.73 -9.08 2.29
N GLY A 48 10.11 -9.91 1.33
CA GLY A 48 11.31 -9.72 0.51
C GLY A 48 11.32 -8.41 -0.24
N ILE A 49 10.18 -8.01 -0.84
CA ILE A 49 10.02 -6.71 -1.51
C ILE A 49 10.28 -5.56 -0.53
N LEU A 50 9.79 -5.67 0.71
CA LEU A 50 9.91 -4.61 1.72
C LEU A 50 11.35 -4.42 2.23
N ILE A 51 12.18 -5.47 2.16
CA ILE A 51 13.52 -5.48 2.76
C ILE A 51 14.62 -5.26 1.71
N THR A 52 14.42 -5.79 0.48
CA THR A 52 15.45 -5.79 -0.56
C THR A 52 15.49 -4.47 -1.33
N GLU A 53 16.68 -4.11 -1.82
CA GLU A 53 16.90 -2.98 -2.72
C GLU A 53 17.23 -3.45 -4.16
N ASN A 54 17.38 -4.78 -4.33
CA ASN A 54 17.70 -5.35 -5.64
C ASN A 54 16.48 -5.34 -6.57
N LYS A 55 16.50 -4.47 -7.56
CA LYS A 55 15.39 -4.28 -8.52
C LYS A 55 14.97 -5.58 -9.23
N LYS A 56 15.93 -6.46 -9.58
CA LYS A 56 15.62 -7.74 -10.25
C LYS A 56 14.84 -8.66 -9.30
N LEU A 57 15.29 -8.76 -8.04
CA LEU A 57 14.61 -9.58 -7.04
C LEU A 57 13.22 -9.02 -6.73
N ILE A 58 13.07 -7.70 -6.62
CA ILE A 58 11.76 -7.05 -6.45
C ILE A 58 10.82 -7.44 -7.58
N TRP A 59 11.28 -7.40 -8.84
CA TRP A 59 10.45 -7.80 -9.98
C TRP A 59 10.05 -9.27 -9.95
N ILE A 60 10.98 -10.17 -9.60
CA ILE A 60 10.69 -11.62 -9.47
C ILE A 60 9.63 -11.85 -8.40
N CYS A 61 9.83 -11.29 -7.21
CA CYS A 61 8.87 -11.40 -6.11
C CYS A 61 7.50 -10.80 -6.49
N TRP A 62 7.49 -9.65 -7.16
CA TRP A 62 6.27 -8.99 -7.61
C TRP A 62 5.47 -9.84 -8.61
N LEU A 63 6.12 -10.37 -9.63
CA LEU A 63 5.48 -11.24 -10.61
C LEU A 63 4.96 -12.53 -9.95
N TYR A 64 5.70 -13.07 -8.98
CA TYR A 64 5.24 -14.22 -8.22
C TYR A 64 3.97 -13.90 -7.41
N LEU A 65 3.89 -12.75 -6.74
CA LEU A 65 2.67 -12.34 -6.01
C LEU A 65 1.46 -12.27 -6.94
N LEU A 66 1.63 -11.65 -8.12
CA LEU A 66 0.57 -11.59 -9.14
C LEU A 66 0.16 -12.98 -9.63
N ALA A 67 1.14 -13.83 -9.96
CA ALA A 67 0.89 -15.20 -10.42
C ALA A 67 0.19 -16.06 -9.35
N TYR A 68 0.58 -15.91 -8.08
CA TYR A 68 -0.06 -16.58 -6.95
C TYR A 68 -1.54 -16.19 -6.84
N VAL A 69 -1.85 -14.89 -6.84
CA VAL A 69 -3.23 -14.40 -6.73
C VAL A 69 -4.04 -14.84 -7.95
N ALA A 70 -3.53 -14.63 -9.16
CA ALA A 70 -4.22 -14.98 -10.38
C ALA A 70 -4.46 -16.51 -10.50
N GLY A 71 -3.42 -17.31 -10.25
CA GLY A 71 -3.51 -18.77 -10.33
C GLY A 71 -4.48 -19.35 -9.32
N ASN A 72 -4.41 -18.93 -8.05
CA ASN A 72 -5.33 -19.44 -7.04
C ASN A 72 -6.77 -18.98 -7.28
N THR A 73 -6.99 -17.76 -7.79
CA THR A 73 -8.33 -17.31 -8.19
C THR A 73 -8.93 -18.16 -9.30
N LEU A 74 -8.11 -18.58 -10.29
CA LEU A 74 -8.57 -19.37 -11.43
C LEU A 74 -8.79 -20.86 -11.12
N PHE A 75 -7.88 -21.46 -10.33
CA PHE A 75 -7.79 -22.90 -10.19
C PHE A 75 -8.29 -23.44 -8.85
N ILE A 76 -8.36 -22.60 -7.82
CA ILE A 76 -8.73 -23.00 -6.46
C ILE A 76 -10.07 -22.39 -6.07
N ASN A 77 -10.10 -21.08 -5.83
CA ASN A 77 -11.28 -20.40 -5.34
C ASN A 77 -11.22 -18.90 -5.70
N ALA A 78 -12.34 -18.37 -6.21
CA ALA A 78 -12.47 -16.94 -6.54
C ALA A 78 -12.13 -15.99 -5.37
N ASN A 79 -12.28 -16.46 -4.11
CA ASN A 79 -11.95 -15.67 -2.93
C ASN A 79 -10.48 -15.25 -2.85
N TYR A 80 -9.56 -15.94 -3.55
CA TYR A 80 -8.16 -15.48 -3.61
C TYR A 80 -7.99 -14.14 -4.32
N PHE A 81 -8.99 -13.65 -5.04
CA PHE A 81 -8.96 -12.31 -5.62
C PHE A 81 -8.80 -11.21 -4.55
N TRP A 82 -9.27 -11.42 -3.32
CA TRP A 82 -9.06 -10.49 -2.21
C TRP A 82 -7.58 -10.25 -1.90
N PHE A 83 -6.69 -11.15 -2.29
CA PHE A 83 -5.24 -10.98 -2.11
C PHE A 83 -4.63 -9.87 -2.97
N TYR A 84 -5.39 -9.31 -3.94
CA TYR A 84 -5.01 -8.05 -4.57
C TYR A 84 -4.87 -6.90 -3.57
N PHE A 85 -5.43 -7.02 -2.37
CA PHE A 85 -5.20 -6.09 -1.28
C PHE A 85 -3.72 -5.98 -0.87
N PHE A 86 -3.00 -7.10 -0.79
CA PHE A 86 -1.55 -7.10 -0.54
C PHE A 86 -0.78 -6.34 -1.62
N ILE A 87 -1.18 -6.55 -2.87
CA ILE A 87 -0.60 -5.91 -4.04
C ILE A 87 -0.89 -4.40 -4.00
N SER A 88 -2.12 -3.99 -3.66
CA SER A 88 -2.51 -2.59 -3.49
C SER A 88 -1.70 -1.90 -2.39
N ASN A 89 -1.49 -2.58 -1.25
CA ASN A 89 -0.64 -2.06 -0.17
C ASN A 89 0.79 -1.79 -0.64
N LEU A 90 1.41 -2.73 -1.37
CA LEU A 90 2.74 -2.53 -1.93
C LEU A 90 2.77 -1.38 -2.93
N LEU A 91 1.77 -1.27 -3.81
CA LEU A 91 1.67 -0.17 -4.77
C LEU A 91 1.67 1.20 -4.08
N VAL A 92 0.87 1.35 -3.04
CA VAL A 92 0.65 2.64 -2.38
C VAL A 92 1.78 3.00 -1.43
N TYR A 93 2.19 2.07 -0.55
CA TYR A 93 3.08 2.37 0.57
C TYR A 93 4.56 2.04 0.32
N HIS A 94 4.85 1.11 -0.61
CA HIS A 94 6.23 0.76 -0.93
C HIS A 94 6.72 1.39 -2.24
N PHE A 95 5.95 1.23 -3.33
CA PHE A 95 6.30 1.82 -4.63
C PHE A 95 5.87 3.28 -4.79
N GLU A 96 5.18 3.84 -3.81
CA GLU A 96 4.78 5.26 -3.75
C GLU A 96 4.11 5.75 -5.04
N ILE A 97 3.18 4.95 -5.59
CA ILE A 97 2.56 5.26 -6.86
C ILE A 97 1.69 6.50 -6.73
N ARG A 98 2.10 7.57 -7.41
CA ARG A 98 1.35 8.83 -7.53
C ARG A 98 0.73 8.99 -8.91
N ASN A 99 1.27 8.30 -9.92
CA ASN A 99 0.88 8.47 -11.32
C ASN A 99 0.58 7.13 -11.99
N PHE A 100 -0.31 7.14 -12.99
CA PHE A 100 -0.63 5.97 -13.82
C PHE A 100 0.52 5.47 -14.72
N ARG A 101 1.70 6.10 -14.69
CA ARG A 101 2.87 5.70 -15.48
C ARG A 101 3.70 4.57 -14.86
N SER A 102 3.37 4.13 -13.66
CA SER A 102 4.14 3.07 -13.00
C SER A 102 3.96 1.73 -13.70
N PRO A 103 5.06 1.02 -14.05
CA PRO A 103 4.98 -0.30 -14.67
C PRO A 103 4.35 -1.33 -13.72
N TYR A 104 4.52 -1.21 -12.41
CA TYR A 104 3.90 -2.08 -11.42
C TYR A 104 2.37 -1.99 -11.45
N LEU A 105 1.82 -0.78 -11.60
CA LEU A 105 0.37 -0.58 -11.71
C LEU A 105 -0.19 -1.25 -12.98
N TRP A 106 0.50 -1.09 -14.10
CA TRP A 106 0.08 -1.70 -15.37
C TRP A 106 0.11 -3.23 -15.33
N THR A 107 1.07 -3.83 -14.63
CA THR A 107 1.08 -5.31 -14.46
C THR A 107 -0.11 -5.80 -13.64
N VAL A 108 -0.60 -5.02 -12.67
CA VAL A 108 -1.82 -5.36 -11.91
C VAL A 108 -3.05 -5.28 -12.81
N PHE A 109 -3.22 -4.20 -13.56
CA PHE A 109 -4.30 -4.08 -14.53
C PHE A 109 -4.29 -5.23 -15.55
N LEU A 110 -3.12 -5.55 -16.10
CA LEU A 110 -2.95 -6.64 -17.04
C LEU A 110 -3.34 -7.98 -16.42
N SER A 111 -2.88 -8.29 -15.20
CA SER A 111 -3.19 -9.55 -14.52
C SER A 111 -4.70 -9.69 -14.25
N GLN A 112 -5.37 -8.62 -13.84
CA GLN A 112 -6.81 -8.61 -13.62
C GLN A 112 -7.58 -8.75 -14.94
N PHE A 113 -7.14 -8.05 -15.99
CA PHE A 113 -7.75 -8.16 -17.30
C PHE A 113 -7.62 -9.57 -17.90
N LEU A 114 -6.45 -10.21 -17.73
CA LEU A 114 -6.25 -11.61 -18.13
C LEU A 114 -7.16 -12.56 -17.35
N LEU A 115 -7.33 -12.34 -16.04
CA LEU A 115 -8.27 -13.12 -15.23
C LEU A 115 -9.69 -13.03 -15.77
N PHE A 116 -10.18 -11.82 -16.07
CA PHE A 116 -11.49 -11.62 -16.69
C PHE A 116 -11.58 -12.34 -18.03
N GLY A 117 -10.55 -12.22 -18.87
CA GLY A 117 -10.52 -12.89 -20.18
C GLY A 117 -10.63 -14.42 -20.05
N VAL A 118 -9.82 -15.02 -19.16
CA VAL A 118 -9.84 -16.49 -18.95
C VAL A 118 -11.20 -16.96 -18.45
N ILE A 119 -11.80 -16.25 -17.50
CA ILE A 119 -13.11 -16.61 -16.95
C ILE A 119 -14.20 -16.41 -18.01
N PHE A 120 -14.07 -15.37 -18.85
CA PHE A 120 -14.99 -15.13 -19.96
C PHE A 120 -15.04 -16.29 -20.95
N PHE A 121 -13.91 -16.87 -21.27
CA PHE A 121 -13.86 -18.03 -22.19
C PHE A 121 -14.13 -19.36 -21.51
N LYS A 122 -14.27 -19.40 -20.18
CA LYS A 122 -14.64 -20.60 -19.44
C LYS A 122 -16.14 -20.87 -19.66
N GLN A 123 -16.48 -21.87 -20.49
CA GLN A 123 -17.85 -22.18 -20.91
C GLN A 123 -18.85 -22.48 -19.79
N ASN A 124 -18.36 -22.76 -18.56
CA ASN A 124 -19.18 -23.16 -17.40
C ASN A 124 -19.16 -22.10 -16.28
N ALA A 125 -18.79 -20.85 -16.58
CA ALA A 125 -18.85 -19.79 -15.58
C ALA A 125 -20.32 -19.47 -15.24
N MET A 126 -20.68 -19.59 -13.97
CA MET A 126 -22.02 -19.25 -13.51
C MET A 126 -22.24 -17.73 -13.52
N GLU A 127 -23.48 -17.30 -13.78
CA GLU A 127 -23.80 -15.85 -13.88
C GLU A 127 -23.36 -15.04 -12.67
N TYR A 128 -23.46 -15.59 -11.46
CA TYR A 128 -23.03 -14.91 -10.23
C TYR A 128 -21.50 -14.75 -10.11
N GLU A 129 -20.69 -15.60 -10.75
CA GLU A 129 -19.22 -15.46 -10.76
C GLU A 129 -18.80 -14.17 -11.47
N TRP A 130 -19.48 -13.80 -12.55
CA TRP A 130 -19.24 -12.55 -13.28
C TRP A 130 -19.53 -11.33 -12.45
N VAL A 131 -20.71 -11.32 -11.81
CA VAL A 131 -21.12 -10.19 -10.96
C VAL A 131 -20.15 -10.01 -9.81
N PHE A 132 -19.73 -11.13 -9.19
CA PHE A 132 -18.78 -11.13 -8.10
C PHE A 132 -17.42 -10.55 -8.54
N LEU A 133 -16.87 -11.00 -9.67
CA LEU A 133 -15.60 -10.49 -10.19
C LEU A 133 -15.65 -9.00 -10.54
N ILE A 134 -16.75 -8.55 -11.16
CA ILE A 134 -16.94 -7.13 -11.47
C ILE A 134 -16.94 -6.30 -10.18
N ILE A 135 -17.69 -6.74 -9.16
CA ILE A 135 -17.75 -6.04 -7.88
C ILE A 135 -16.35 -5.96 -7.24
N ILE A 136 -15.63 -7.08 -7.19
CA ILE A 136 -14.30 -7.12 -6.59
C ILE A 136 -13.31 -6.27 -7.39
N PHE A 137 -13.39 -6.28 -8.72
CA PHE A 137 -12.56 -5.42 -9.57
C PHE A 137 -12.72 -3.95 -9.21
N PHE A 138 -13.96 -3.45 -9.19
CA PHE A 138 -14.23 -2.07 -8.81
C PHE A 138 -13.84 -1.78 -7.36
N PHE A 139 -14.09 -2.71 -6.45
CA PHE A 139 -13.72 -2.56 -5.04
C PHE A 139 -12.21 -2.44 -4.84
N THR A 140 -11.40 -3.31 -5.46
CA THR A 140 -9.93 -3.25 -5.34
C THR A 140 -9.35 -1.96 -5.92
N HIS A 141 -9.91 -1.47 -7.03
CA HIS A 141 -9.48 -0.19 -7.62
C HIS A 141 -9.90 1.01 -6.77
N ALA A 142 -11.14 1.02 -6.29
CA ALA A 142 -11.63 2.06 -5.38
C ALA A 142 -10.82 2.08 -4.08
N MET A 143 -10.50 0.92 -3.52
CA MET A 143 -9.67 0.79 -2.34
C MET A 143 -8.25 1.30 -2.57
N THR A 144 -7.61 0.91 -3.68
CA THR A 144 -6.28 1.40 -4.04
C THR A 144 -6.28 2.93 -4.20
N TYR A 145 -7.27 3.47 -4.90
CA TYR A 145 -7.44 4.92 -5.05
C TYR A 145 -7.65 5.62 -3.70
N GLY A 146 -8.50 5.05 -2.84
CA GLY A 146 -8.73 5.55 -1.49
C GLY A 146 -7.46 5.60 -0.65
N MET A 147 -6.65 4.54 -0.68
CA MET A 147 -5.36 4.48 0.02
C MET A 147 -4.38 5.56 -0.50
N VAL A 148 -4.29 5.76 -1.81
CA VAL A 148 -3.46 6.83 -2.41
C VAL A 148 -3.92 8.19 -1.90
N ARG A 149 -5.24 8.45 -1.85
CA ARG A 149 -5.81 9.70 -1.36
C ARG A 149 -5.50 9.93 0.12
N ILE A 150 -5.69 8.90 0.96
CA ILE A 150 -5.37 8.97 2.39
C ILE A 150 -3.90 9.36 2.59
N ARG A 151 -2.99 8.68 1.90
CA ARG A 151 -1.56 8.98 1.98
C ARG A 151 -1.22 10.40 1.53
N MET A 152 -1.77 10.86 0.41
CA MET A 152 -1.56 12.25 -0.04
C MET A 152 -2.07 13.27 0.99
N MET A 153 -3.20 12.99 1.66
CA MET A 153 -3.72 13.84 2.72
C MET A 153 -2.82 13.85 3.97
N GLU A 154 -2.23 12.70 4.33
CA GLU A 154 -1.27 12.61 5.44
C GLU A 154 0.00 13.42 5.13
N GLU A 155 0.55 13.32 3.92
CA GLU A 155 1.70 14.10 3.46
C GLU A 155 1.40 15.61 3.51
N LEU A 156 0.25 16.04 2.99
CA LEU A 156 -0.19 17.44 3.03
C LEU A 156 -0.33 17.97 4.47
N LYS A 157 -0.94 17.18 5.37
CA LYS A 157 -1.06 17.56 6.79
C LYS A 157 0.31 17.72 7.44
N ALA A 158 1.26 16.83 7.15
CA ALA A 158 2.61 16.91 7.67
C ALA A 158 3.34 18.17 7.15
N ASP A 159 3.17 18.51 5.87
CA ASP A 159 3.77 19.72 5.29
C ASP A 159 3.14 21.01 5.86
N HIS A 160 1.82 21.05 6.02
CA HIS A 160 1.15 22.17 6.70
C HIS A 160 1.61 22.34 8.15
N ALA A 161 1.79 21.23 8.89
CA ALA A 161 2.31 21.31 10.26
C ALA A 161 3.72 21.91 10.31
N LYS A 162 4.61 21.55 9.36
CA LYS A 162 5.95 22.14 9.24
C LYS A 162 5.89 23.64 8.91
N GLN A 163 5.05 24.03 7.95
CA GLN A 163 4.87 25.45 7.59
C GLN A 163 4.35 26.26 8.78
N ASN A 164 3.35 25.75 9.51
CA ASN A 164 2.83 26.43 10.69
C ASN A 164 3.89 26.58 11.79
N ALA A 165 4.74 25.55 12.00
CA ALA A 165 5.85 25.66 12.95
C ALA A 165 6.85 26.74 12.54
N GLN A 166 7.19 26.84 11.25
CA GLN A 166 8.08 27.90 10.72
C GLN A 166 7.48 29.30 10.89
N ILE A 167 6.18 29.45 10.59
CA ILE A 167 5.47 30.74 10.77
C ILE A 167 5.50 31.15 12.25
N ASN A 168 5.23 30.22 13.16
CA ASN A 168 5.26 30.51 14.60
C ASN A 168 6.64 30.91 15.08
N LEU A 169 7.71 30.29 14.56
CA LEU A 169 9.08 30.71 14.86
C LEU A 169 9.37 32.14 14.37
N LEU A 170 8.99 32.48 13.13
CA LEU A 170 9.17 33.82 12.57
C LEU A 170 8.38 34.89 13.34
N LEU A 171 7.15 34.56 13.76
CA LEU A 171 6.33 35.43 14.58
C LEU A 171 6.98 35.70 15.95
N ALA A 172 7.50 34.65 16.59
CA ALA A 172 8.22 34.79 17.87
C ALA A 172 9.50 35.63 17.74
N GLU A 173 10.25 35.46 16.64
CA GLU A 173 11.44 36.26 16.35
C GLU A 173 11.09 37.71 16.10
N ASN A 174 10.07 38.01 15.30
CA ASN A 174 9.59 39.37 15.07
C ASN A 174 9.11 40.04 16.35
N GLU A 175 8.41 39.31 17.21
CA GLU A 175 7.98 39.83 18.51
C GLU A 175 9.18 40.16 19.42
N ARG A 176 10.19 39.30 19.46
CA ARG A 176 11.43 39.56 20.17
C ARG A 176 12.11 40.85 19.67
N HIS A 177 12.20 41.05 18.35
CA HIS A 177 12.76 42.25 17.75
C HIS A 177 11.92 43.49 18.05
N ARG A 178 10.59 43.37 18.09
CA ARG A 178 9.70 44.48 18.48
C ARG A 178 9.93 44.89 19.93
N ILE A 179 9.89 43.90 20.84
CA ILE A 179 10.12 44.15 22.28
C ILE A 179 11.51 44.77 22.50
N GLY A 180 12.55 44.30 21.80
CA GLY A 180 13.89 44.85 21.89
C GLY A 180 13.96 46.32 21.46
N ARG A 181 13.25 46.72 20.42
CA ARG A 181 13.15 48.14 19.98
C ARG A 181 12.38 48.98 20.98
N ASP A 182 11.22 48.51 21.44
CA ASP A 182 10.37 49.20 22.40
C ASP A 182 11.13 49.45 23.73
N LEU A 183 11.92 48.46 24.18
CA LEU A 183 12.79 48.58 25.34
C LEU A 183 13.92 49.62 25.14
N HIS A 184 14.58 49.56 23.98
CA HIS A 184 15.65 50.49 23.65
C HIS A 184 15.14 51.95 23.62
N ASP A 185 13.97 52.17 23.00
CA ASP A 185 13.36 53.48 22.89
C ASP A 185 12.87 54.01 24.25
N SER A 186 12.28 53.15 25.09
CA SER A 186 11.86 53.53 26.43
C SER A 186 13.02 53.86 27.38
N LEU A 187 14.12 53.08 27.30
CA LEU A 187 15.33 53.37 28.08
C LEU A 187 16.05 54.63 27.59
N GLY A 188 16.10 54.83 26.26
CA GLY A 188 16.68 56.05 25.66
C GLY A 188 15.96 57.33 26.11
N HIS A 189 14.63 57.29 26.20
CA HIS A 189 13.83 58.40 26.71
C HIS A 189 13.96 58.63 28.23
N THR A 190 14.34 57.62 28.99
CA THR A 190 14.47 57.76 30.48
C THR A 190 15.79 58.27 30.87
N PHE A 191 16.86 58.21 30.06
CA PHE A 191 18.20 58.69 30.32
C PHE A 191 18.55 59.97 29.56
N ALA A 192 17.67 60.59 28.82
CA ALA A 192 17.78 61.88 28.16
C ALA A 192 17.08 62.97 28.99
#